data_a9b2a07cc5e1e5eb9da7c0278184b240
#
_entry.id   a9b2a07cc5e1e5eb9da7c0278184b240
#
_cell.length_a   1.000
_cell.length_b   1.000
_cell.length_c   1.000
_cell.angle_alpha   90.00
_cell.angle_beta   90.00
_cell.angle_gamma   90.00
#
_symmetry.space_group_name_H-M   'P 1'
#
loop_
_entity.id
_entity.type
_entity.pdbx_description
1 polymer ?
#
loop_
_entity_poly.entity_id
_entity_poly.type
_entity_poly.pdbx_seq_one_letter_code
_entity_poly.pdbx_strand_id
1 'polypeptide(L)'
;VAVVQGIGYENSSRSHFRAMDIWHTCEPDKISTEGWLARVTRDLDPHSVNPLTAVSFGRGLPRALAAPGVTATSIGDLAHFGLMTKVEAEQERQQDLEIFKRMYTPGVGTGIVRDYLSQTGRDVLKGVDLLKDVPARYSSTIEYGANPIAKALRDVARVHTAGMGTRVFYTQHA
;
A
#
# COMPACT_ATOMS: atom_id res chain seq x y z
N VAL A 1 10.63 18.98 4.45
CA VAL A 1 9.16 18.95 4.34
C VAL A 1 8.75 20.18 3.52
N ALA A 2 7.95 19.97 2.49
CA ALA A 2 7.34 21.03 1.70
C ALA A 2 5.83 21.04 1.97
N VAL A 3 5.28 22.23 2.20
CA VAL A 3 3.84 22.45 2.34
C VAL A 3 3.37 23.22 1.11
N VAL A 4 2.49 22.62 0.34
CA VAL A 4 1.92 23.21 -0.88
C VAL A 4 0.53 23.73 -0.54
N GLN A 5 0.32 25.03 -0.74
CA GLN A 5 -0.93 25.73 -0.43
C GLN A 5 -1.53 26.33 -1.71
N GLY A 6 -2.81 26.69 -1.65
CA GLY A 6 -3.48 27.38 -2.76
C GLY A 6 -3.73 26.51 -3.98
N ILE A 7 -3.72 25.18 -3.84
CA ILE A 7 -4.05 24.26 -4.93
C ILE A 7 -5.56 24.05 -4.99
N GLY A 8 -6.11 24.15 -6.19
CA GLY A 8 -7.51 23.92 -6.48
C GLY A 8 -7.69 23.51 -7.94
N TYR A 9 -8.94 23.42 -8.37
CA TYR A 9 -9.33 23.15 -9.75
C TYR A 9 -10.56 23.97 -10.12
N GLU A 10 -10.71 24.27 -11.41
CA GLU A 10 -11.84 25.03 -11.92
C GLU A 10 -13.17 24.28 -11.69
N ASN A 11 -14.27 25.02 -11.52
CA ASN A 11 -15.60 24.48 -11.32
C ASN A 11 -15.67 23.45 -10.17
N SER A 12 -15.07 23.79 -9.02
CA SER A 12 -14.98 22.89 -7.89
C SER A 12 -16.34 22.34 -7.46
N SER A 13 -16.41 21.02 -7.28
CA SER A 13 -17.62 20.34 -6.82
C SER A 13 -17.90 20.65 -5.34
N ARG A 14 -19.18 20.91 -5.00
CA ARG A 14 -19.63 21.00 -3.60
C ARG A 14 -19.85 19.64 -2.95
N SER A 15 -19.77 18.55 -3.73
CA SER A 15 -19.84 17.19 -3.21
C SER A 15 -18.49 16.79 -2.64
N HIS A 16 -18.47 16.48 -1.35
CA HIS A 16 -17.25 15.99 -0.68
C HIS A 16 -16.72 14.73 -1.37
N PHE A 17 -17.56 13.76 -1.70
CA PHE A 17 -17.16 12.53 -2.38
C PHE A 17 -16.56 12.78 -3.76
N ARG A 18 -17.16 13.68 -4.55
CA ARG A 18 -16.62 14.03 -5.86
C ARG A 18 -15.29 14.79 -5.74
N ALA A 19 -15.18 15.69 -4.79
CA ALA A 19 -13.94 16.42 -4.54
C ALA A 19 -12.81 15.46 -4.17
N MET A 20 -13.04 14.52 -3.26
CA MET A 20 -12.06 13.50 -2.90
C MET A 20 -11.68 12.61 -4.09
N ASP A 21 -12.64 12.26 -4.95
CA ASP A 21 -12.38 11.52 -6.16
C ASP A 21 -11.44 12.27 -7.11
N ILE A 22 -11.70 13.55 -7.32
CA ILE A 22 -10.86 14.41 -8.17
C ILE A 22 -9.45 14.53 -7.60
N TRP A 23 -9.30 14.72 -6.29
CA TRP A 23 -7.98 14.76 -5.63
C TRP A 23 -7.20 13.46 -5.77
N HIS A 24 -7.89 12.32 -5.74
CA HIS A 24 -7.24 11.02 -5.90
C HIS A 24 -6.92 10.67 -7.36
N THR A 25 -7.62 11.23 -8.32
CA THR A 25 -7.45 10.89 -9.73
C THR A 25 -6.77 11.98 -10.55
N CYS A 26 -6.79 13.24 -10.08
CA CYS A 26 -6.43 14.44 -10.83
C CYS A 26 -7.20 14.58 -12.16
N GLU A 27 -8.48 14.18 -12.18
CA GLU A 27 -9.35 14.18 -13.37
C GLU A 27 -10.67 14.90 -13.05
N PRO A 28 -10.70 16.24 -13.12
CA PRO A 28 -11.91 16.99 -12.76
C PRO A 28 -13.08 16.79 -13.74
N ASP A 29 -12.79 16.55 -15.02
CA ASP A 29 -13.80 16.54 -16.10
C ASP A 29 -14.45 15.17 -16.33
N LYS A 30 -13.90 14.12 -15.76
CA LYS A 30 -14.43 12.75 -15.93
C LYS A 30 -14.32 11.93 -14.63
N ILE A 31 -15.07 10.83 -14.58
CA ILE A 31 -14.91 9.81 -13.56
C ILE A 31 -13.79 8.88 -14.03
N SER A 32 -12.62 8.98 -13.38
CA SER A 32 -11.47 8.12 -13.69
C SER A 32 -11.48 6.86 -12.84
N THR A 33 -10.98 5.77 -13.40
CA THR A 33 -10.76 4.51 -12.70
C THR A 33 -9.35 4.38 -12.13
N GLU A 34 -8.45 5.29 -12.48
CA GLU A 34 -7.03 5.24 -12.11
C GLU A 34 -6.64 6.41 -11.21
N GLY A 35 -6.00 6.09 -10.11
CA GLY A 35 -5.38 7.08 -9.22
C GLY A 35 -4.14 7.70 -9.83
N TRP A 36 -3.87 8.98 -9.52
CA TRP A 36 -2.73 9.68 -10.08
C TRP A 36 -1.38 9.11 -9.60
N LEU A 37 -1.28 8.71 -8.32
CA LEU A 37 -0.08 8.05 -7.80
C LEU A 37 0.11 6.64 -8.37
N ALA A 38 -0.98 5.95 -8.72
CA ALA A 38 -0.87 4.68 -9.42
C ALA A 38 -0.26 4.85 -10.82
N ARG A 39 -0.62 5.92 -11.55
CA ARG A 39 0.03 6.23 -12.84
C ARG A 39 1.52 6.51 -12.66
N VAL A 40 1.90 7.30 -11.64
CA VAL A 40 3.32 7.51 -11.28
C VAL A 40 4.02 6.20 -10.92
N THR A 41 3.37 5.34 -10.15
CA THR A 41 3.93 4.03 -9.78
C THR A 41 4.15 3.15 -11.00
N ARG A 42 3.24 3.17 -11.97
CA ARG A 42 3.38 2.45 -13.25
C ARG A 42 4.61 2.93 -14.04
N ASP A 43 4.87 4.23 -14.05
CA ASP A 43 6.05 4.79 -14.72
C ASP A 43 7.37 4.41 -14.00
N LEU A 44 7.33 4.30 -12.67
CA LEU A 44 8.48 3.92 -11.86
C LEU A 44 8.79 2.41 -11.88
N ASP A 45 7.77 1.58 -12.03
CA ASP A 45 7.86 0.11 -12.07
C ASP A 45 6.85 -0.46 -13.08
N PRO A 46 7.13 -0.34 -14.40
CA PRO A 46 6.19 -0.72 -15.46
C PRO A 46 5.77 -2.20 -15.44
N HIS A 47 6.58 -3.04 -14.85
CA HIS A 47 6.34 -4.49 -14.78
C HIS A 47 5.83 -4.95 -13.41
N SER A 48 5.58 -4.01 -12.49
CA SER A 48 5.14 -4.31 -11.11
C SER A 48 5.99 -5.39 -10.43
N VAL A 49 7.31 -5.28 -10.59
CA VAL A 49 8.28 -6.26 -10.07
C VAL A 49 8.39 -6.17 -8.55
N ASN A 50 8.35 -4.96 -8.02
CA ASN A 50 8.47 -4.70 -6.60
C ASN A 50 7.10 -4.30 -5.99
N PRO A 51 6.44 -5.15 -5.20
CA PRO A 51 5.15 -4.81 -4.58
C PRO A 51 5.25 -3.65 -3.57
N LEU A 52 6.47 -3.26 -3.19
CA LEU A 52 6.74 -2.15 -2.28
C LEU A 52 7.16 -0.86 -3.00
N THR A 53 7.08 -0.78 -4.33
CA THR A 53 7.36 0.47 -5.07
C THR A 53 6.48 1.61 -4.57
N ALA A 54 5.20 1.32 -4.27
CA ALA A 54 4.29 2.24 -3.61
C ALA A 54 3.69 1.61 -2.35
N VAL A 55 3.77 2.31 -1.23
CA VAL A 55 3.28 1.85 0.07
C VAL A 55 2.37 2.90 0.70
N SER A 56 1.19 2.46 1.15
CA SER A 56 0.25 3.24 1.95
C SER A 56 0.30 2.77 3.40
N PHE A 57 0.47 3.71 4.33
CA PHE A 57 0.38 3.42 5.77
C PHE A 57 -0.99 3.85 6.28
N GLY A 58 -1.84 2.86 6.55
CA GLY A 58 -3.22 3.04 6.99
C GLY A 58 -4.09 1.85 6.60
N ARG A 59 -5.39 1.94 6.89
CA ARG A 59 -6.34 0.89 6.52
C ARG A 59 -6.82 1.07 5.08
N GLY A 60 -6.65 0.02 4.28
CA GLY A 60 -7.08 -0.02 2.90
C GLY A 60 -6.16 0.73 1.93
N LEU A 61 -6.30 0.45 0.66
CA LEU A 61 -5.56 1.11 -0.39
C LEU A 61 -6.30 2.36 -0.84
N PRO A 62 -5.71 3.57 -0.70
CA PRO A 62 -6.34 4.79 -1.17
C PRO A 62 -6.49 4.77 -2.70
N ARG A 63 -7.59 5.35 -3.19
CA ARG A 63 -7.87 5.41 -4.62
C ARG A 63 -6.74 6.06 -5.43
N ALA A 64 -6.01 6.98 -4.84
CA ALA A 64 -4.84 7.59 -5.47
C ALA A 64 -3.78 6.57 -5.93
N LEU A 65 -3.66 5.44 -5.22
CA LEU A 65 -2.72 4.35 -5.50
C LEU A 65 -3.34 3.18 -6.27
N ALA A 66 -4.63 3.24 -6.59
CA ALA A 66 -5.34 2.14 -7.25
C ALA A 66 -5.41 2.35 -8.77
N ALA A 67 -4.93 1.38 -9.55
CA ALA A 67 -5.13 1.28 -10.99
C ALA A 67 -4.98 -0.17 -11.46
N PRO A 68 -5.63 -0.57 -12.57
CA PRO A 68 -5.42 -1.89 -13.14
C PRO A 68 -3.95 -2.14 -13.49
N GLY A 69 -3.44 -3.32 -13.12
CA GLY A 69 -2.07 -3.72 -13.41
C GLY A 69 -0.97 -2.99 -12.62
N VAL A 70 -1.33 -2.23 -11.61
CA VAL A 70 -0.37 -1.56 -10.71
C VAL A 70 -0.45 -2.19 -9.34
N THR A 71 0.70 -2.63 -8.82
CA THR A 71 0.80 -3.16 -7.46
C THR A 71 1.19 -2.05 -6.50
N ALA A 72 0.40 -1.90 -5.44
CA ALA A 72 0.70 -1.04 -4.31
C ALA A 72 0.31 -1.74 -3.01
N THR A 73 1.13 -1.62 -1.99
CA THR A 73 0.92 -2.32 -0.71
C THR A 73 0.32 -1.38 0.32
N SER A 74 -0.72 -1.85 1.03
CA SER A 74 -1.30 -1.15 2.18
C SER A 74 -0.87 -1.83 3.48
N ILE A 75 -0.28 -1.07 4.38
CA ILE A 75 0.25 -1.52 5.67
C ILE A 75 -0.52 -0.83 6.78
N GLY A 76 -1.37 -1.57 7.49
CA GLY A 76 -2.10 -1.05 8.64
C GLY A 76 -1.25 -0.98 9.91
N ASP A 77 -0.42 -1.97 10.10
CA ASP A 77 0.56 -2.08 11.19
C ASP A 77 1.78 -2.84 10.67
N LEU A 78 2.94 -2.19 10.67
CA LEU A 78 4.17 -2.77 10.16
C LEU A 78 4.69 -3.92 11.04
N ALA A 79 4.44 -3.87 12.35
CA ALA A 79 4.89 -4.90 13.28
C ALA A 79 4.10 -6.22 13.11
N HIS A 80 2.86 -6.12 12.63
CA HIS A 80 1.96 -7.25 12.39
C HIS A 80 1.56 -7.36 10.92
N PHE A 81 2.41 -6.89 10.00
CA PHE A 81 2.13 -6.95 8.58
C PHE A 81 2.13 -8.40 8.08
N GLY A 82 1.09 -8.77 7.37
CA GLY A 82 0.88 -10.10 6.82
C GLY A 82 -0.56 -10.57 6.93
N LEU A 83 -0.75 -11.88 6.96
CA LEU A 83 -2.06 -12.45 7.26
C LEU A 83 -2.46 -12.07 8.68
N MET A 84 -3.50 -11.25 8.77
CA MET A 84 -4.12 -10.90 10.04
C MET A 84 -4.98 -12.07 10.52
N THR A 85 -4.33 -13.19 10.86
CA THR A 85 -5.00 -14.27 11.55
C THR A 85 -5.15 -13.86 13.02
N LYS A 86 -6.30 -14.15 13.62
CA LYS A 86 -6.53 -13.97 15.06
C LYS A 86 -5.73 -14.97 15.91
N VAL A 87 -4.76 -15.63 15.31
CA VAL A 87 -4.00 -16.71 15.89
C VAL A 87 -2.73 -16.14 16.51
N GLU A 88 -2.60 -16.25 17.83
CA GLU A 88 -1.44 -15.77 18.58
C GLU A 88 -0.27 -16.76 18.53
N ALA A 89 -0.53 -18.05 18.29
CA ALA A 89 0.48 -19.08 18.24
C ALA A 89 1.24 -19.07 16.91
N GLU A 90 2.57 -18.91 16.96
CA GLU A 90 3.44 -18.84 15.76
C GLU A 90 3.31 -20.08 14.87
N GLN A 91 3.14 -21.27 15.44
CA GLN A 91 2.96 -22.51 14.66
C GLN A 91 1.67 -22.53 13.85
N GLU A 92 0.56 -22.05 14.42
CA GLU A 92 -0.72 -21.95 13.73
C GLU A 92 -0.67 -20.87 12.65
N ARG A 93 -0.01 -19.75 12.92
CA ARG A 93 0.23 -18.68 11.93
C ARG A 93 1.03 -19.20 10.74
N GLN A 94 2.04 -20.04 10.95
CA GLN A 94 2.79 -20.65 9.87
C GLN A 94 1.94 -21.62 9.05
N GLN A 95 1.05 -22.38 9.68
CA GLN A 95 0.10 -23.25 8.98
C GLN A 95 -0.87 -22.44 8.11
N ASP A 96 -1.40 -21.34 8.64
CA ASP A 96 -2.30 -20.45 7.88
C ASP A 96 -1.57 -19.81 6.69
N LEU A 97 -0.31 -19.42 6.85
CA LEU A 97 0.53 -18.93 5.76
C LEU A 97 0.74 -19.99 4.67
N GLU A 98 0.97 -21.25 5.04
CA GLU A 98 1.11 -22.35 4.08
C GLU A 98 -0.21 -22.64 3.35
N ILE A 99 -1.34 -22.57 4.04
CA ILE A 99 -2.68 -22.69 3.41
C ILE A 99 -2.88 -21.54 2.42
N PHE A 100 -2.59 -20.32 2.83
CA PHE A 100 -2.70 -19.15 1.98
C PHE A 100 -1.82 -19.26 0.73
N LYS A 101 -0.55 -19.67 0.87
CA LYS A 101 0.34 -19.95 -0.25
C LYS A 101 -0.26 -20.95 -1.24
N ARG A 102 -0.83 -22.05 -0.74
CA ARG A 102 -1.47 -23.07 -1.58
C ARG A 102 -2.69 -22.54 -2.32
N MET A 103 -3.48 -21.68 -1.70
CA MET A 103 -4.65 -21.07 -2.34
C MET A 103 -4.27 -20.18 -3.54
N TYR A 104 -3.10 -19.57 -3.51
CA TYR A 104 -2.61 -18.67 -4.54
C TYR A 104 -1.51 -19.27 -5.43
N THR A 105 -1.23 -20.55 -5.30
CA THR A 105 -0.29 -21.25 -6.19
C THR A 105 -0.90 -21.41 -7.59
N PRO A 106 -0.13 -21.17 -8.67
CA PRO A 106 -0.59 -21.35 -10.04
C PRO A 106 -1.03 -22.79 -10.29
N GLY A 107 -2.18 -22.97 -10.89
CA GLY A 107 -2.74 -24.30 -11.25
C GLY A 107 -4.18 -24.53 -10.78
N VAL A 108 -4.71 -23.68 -9.94
CA VAL A 108 -6.10 -23.76 -9.47
C VAL A 108 -6.98 -22.82 -10.28
N GLY A 109 -7.30 -23.21 -11.54
CA GLY A 109 -8.29 -22.61 -12.41
C GLY A 109 -7.76 -21.57 -13.41
N THR A 110 -8.63 -21.22 -14.34
CA THR A 110 -8.35 -20.33 -15.46
C THR A 110 -9.26 -19.10 -15.42
N GLY A 111 -8.74 -17.94 -15.82
CA GLY A 111 -9.51 -16.71 -16.04
C GLY A 111 -8.92 -15.47 -15.40
N ILE A 112 -9.18 -14.32 -16.02
CA ILE A 112 -8.61 -13.01 -15.69
C ILE A 112 -8.73 -12.64 -14.21
N VAL A 113 -9.90 -12.88 -13.59
CA VAL A 113 -10.13 -12.55 -12.17
C VAL A 113 -9.25 -13.41 -11.26
N ARG A 114 -9.10 -14.70 -11.59
CA ARG A 114 -8.29 -15.61 -10.80
C ARG A 114 -6.80 -15.33 -10.94
N ASP A 115 -6.35 -15.00 -12.13
CA ASP A 115 -4.97 -14.62 -12.40
C ASP A 115 -4.61 -13.34 -11.61
N TYR A 116 -5.53 -12.38 -11.58
CA TYR A 116 -5.39 -11.15 -10.79
C TYR A 116 -5.32 -11.44 -9.29
N LEU A 117 -6.23 -12.25 -8.75
CA LEU A 117 -6.22 -12.65 -7.34
C LEU A 117 -4.96 -13.43 -6.98
N SER A 118 -4.53 -14.35 -7.83
CA SER A 118 -3.30 -15.12 -7.63
C SER A 118 -2.06 -14.23 -7.62
N GLN A 119 -1.99 -13.24 -8.51
CA GLN A 119 -0.90 -12.25 -8.51
C GLN A 119 -0.93 -11.42 -7.24
N THR A 120 -2.10 -10.90 -6.85
CA THR A 120 -2.26 -10.12 -5.62
C THR A 120 -1.81 -10.91 -4.39
N GLY A 121 -2.19 -12.18 -4.29
CA GLY A 121 -1.76 -13.05 -3.19
C GLY A 121 -0.25 -13.26 -3.15
N ARG A 122 0.39 -13.47 -4.30
CA ARG A 122 1.86 -13.58 -4.38
C ARG A 122 2.56 -12.28 -3.98
N ASP A 123 2.04 -11.14 -4.41
CA ASP A 123 2.60 -9.82 -4.09
C ASP A 123 2.52 -9.53 -2.58
N VAL A 124 1.40 -9.91 -1.94
CA VAL A 124 1.26 -9.83 -0.48
C VAL A 124 2.30 -10.69 0.23
N LEU A 125 2.46 -11.95 -0.18
CA LEU A 125 3.45 -12.86 0.42
C LEU A 125 4.88 -12.33 0.25
N LYS A 126 5.23 -11.87 -0.95
CA LYS A 126 6.53 -11.24 -1.22
C LYS A 126 6.74 -9.99 -0.36
N GLY A 127 5.71 -9.16 -0.21
CA GLY A 127 5.74 -7.99 0.66
C GLY A 127 5.97 -8.35 2.13
N VAL A 128 5.30 -9.41 2.63
CA VAL A 128 5.50 -9.92 4.00
C VAL A 128 6.94 -10.34 4.23
N ASP A 129 7.51 -11.14 3.32
CA ASP A 129 8.89 -11.62 3.44
C ASP A 129 9.89 -10.45 3.44
N LEU A 130 9.68 -9.44 2.60
CA LEU A 130 10.53 -8.26 2.51
C LEU A 130 10.45 -7.37 3.77
N LEU A 131 9.28 -7.27 4.39
CA LEU A 131 9.03 -6.37 5.52
C LEU A 131 9.27 -7.01 6.89
N LYS A 132 9.43 -8.32 6.97
CA LYS A 132 9.54 -9.09 8.22
C LYS A 132 10.57 -8.51 9.20
N ASP A 133 11.75 -8.18 8.70
CA ASP A 133 12.87 -7.72 9.53
C ASP A 133 13.00 -6.20 9.61
N VAL A 134 12.17 -5.46 8.89
CA VAL A 134 12.26 -4.00 8.81
C VAL A 134 12.11 -3.31 10.16
N PRO A 135 11.14 -3.71 11.03
CA PRO A 135 11.00 -3.08 12.34
C PRO A 135 12.24 -3.19 13.22
N ALA A 136 12.97 -4.31 13.12
CA ALA A 136 14.16 -4.58 13.93
C ALA A 136 15.40 -3.83 13.42
N ARG A 137 15.43 -3.40 12.16
CA ARG A 137 16.58 -2.72 11.54
C ARG A 137 16.62 -1.23 11.81
N TYR A 138 15.53 -0.64 12.30
CA TYR A 138 15.42 0.80 12.51
C TYR A 138 15.61 1.17 13.98
N SER A 139 16.55 2.05 14.22
CA SER A 139 16.68 2.75 15.50
C SER A 139 16.67 4.26 15.27
N SER A 140 16.10 5.01 16.17
CA SER A 140 16.04 6.47 16.11
C SER A 140 16.13 7.07 17.49
N THR A 141 16.86 8.17 17.61
CA THR A 141 16.86 9.02 18.80
C THR A 141 15.64 9.95 18.88
N ILE A 142 14.86 10.01 17.80
CA ILE A 142 13.64 10.82 17.73
C ILE A 142 12.49 10.01 18.31
N GLU A 143 11.82 10.57 19.29
CA GLU A 143 10.60 10.03 19.84
C GLU A 143 9.41 10.43 18.96
N TYR A 144 8.73 9.43 18.41
CA TYR A 144 7.50 9.64 17.64
C TYR A 144 6.30 9.65 18.58
N GLY A 145 5.42 10.64 18.40
CA GLY A 145 4.19 10.73 19.18
C GLY A 145 3.25 9.52 19.01
N ALA A 146 2.30 9.39 19.92
CA ALA A 146 1.35 8.26 19.94
C ALA A 146 0.20 8.40 18.90
N ASN A 147 0.07 9.54 18.24
CA ASN A 147 -1.00 9.77 17.26
C ASN A 147 -0.80 8.96 15.98
N PRO A 148 -1.86 8.70 15.19
CA PRO A 148 -1.79 7.85 14.00
C PRO A 148 -0.78 8.33 12.95
N ILE A 149 -0.69 9.64 12.71
CA ILE A 149 0.24 10.16 11.70
C ILE A 149 1.69 10.00 12.12
N ALA A 150 2.01 10.19 13.41
CA ALA A 150 3.36 9.99 13.91
C ALA A 150 3.80 8.52 13.80
N LYS A 151 2.88 7.58 14.09
CA LYS A 151 3.12 6.15 13.87
C LYS A 151 3.37 5.83 12.40
N ALA A 152 2.52 6.36 11.50
CA ALA A 152 2.69 6.17 10.06
C ALA A 152 4.03 6.74 9.56
N LEU A 153 4.43 7.94 10.01
CA LEU A 153 5.71 8.55 9.64
C LEU A 153 6.92 7.75 10.18
N ARG A 154 6.80 7.16 11.36
CA ARG A 154 7.81 6.22 11.88
C ARG A 154 7.94 5.00 10.98
N ASP A 155 6.83 4.44 10.51
CA ASP A 155 6.85 3.27 9.64
C ASP A 155 7.35 3.63 8.23
N VAL A 156 7.05 4.82 7.72
CA VAL A 156 7.70 5.40 6.53
C VAL A 156 9.23 5.42 6.70
N ALA A 157 9.72 5.95 7.83
CA ALA A 157 11.16 6.03 8.10
C ALA A 157 11.81 4.64 8.15
N ARG A 158 11.13 3.67 8.76
CA ARG A 158 11.59 2.26 8.83
C ARG A 158 11.75 1.64 7.45
N VAL A 159 10.71 1.73 6.61
CA VAL A 159 10.72 1.15 5.27
C VAL A 159 11.70 1.88 4.35
N HIS A 160 11.77 3.21 4.45
CA HIS A 160 12.72 4.02 3.68
C HIS A 160 14.17 3.65 4.01
N THR A 161 14.51 3.60 5.30
CA THR A 161 15.87 3.29 5.77
C THR A 161 16.27 1.85 5.45
N ALA A 162 15.31 0.92 5.41
CA ALA A 162 15.57 -0.46 5.07
C ALA A 162 15.92 -0.69 3.58
N GLY A 163 15.77 0.34 2.72
CA GLY A 163 16.19 0.26 1.32
C GLY A 163 15.38 -0.70 0.47
N MET A 164 14.09 -0.85 0.74
CA MET A 164 13.18 -1.81 0.05
C MET A 164 12.81 -1.39 -1.38
N GLY A 165 13.41 -0.35 -1.93
CA GLY A 165 13.10 0.16 -3.27
C GLY A 165 11.80 0.94 -3.34
N THR A 166 11.19 1.29 -2.21
CA THR A 166 9.98 2.10 -2.14
C THR A 166 10.26 3.52 -2.62
N ARG A 167 9.46 4.00 -3.56
CA ARG A 167 9.57 5.31 -4.19
C ARG A 167 8.40 6.23 -3.84
N VAL A 168 7.24 5.65 -3.53
CA VAL A 168 6.01 6.37 -3.18
C VAL A 168 5.56 5.92 -1.79
N PHE A 169 5.49 6.88 -0.87
CA PHE A 169 4.95 6.69 0.47
C PHE A 169 3.69 7.54 0.62
N TYR A 170 2.60 6.91 1.02
CA TYR A 170 1.33 7.58 1.23
C TYR A 170 0.86 7.41 2.67
N THR A 171 0.39 8.50 3.28
CA THR A 171 -0.27 8.46 4.58
C THR A 171 -1.38 9.50 4.61
N GLN A 172 -2.41 9.23 5.40
CA GLN A 172 -3.56 10.09 5.59
C GLN A 172 -3.67 10.51 7.05
N HIS A 173 -4.02 11.76 7.26
CA HIS A 173 -4.46 12.27 8.55
C HIS A 173 -5.91 12.75 8.40
N ALA A 174 -6.82 12.18 9.21
CA ALA A 174 -8.21 12.61 9.30
C ALA A 174 -8.48 13.16 10.70
#